data_8f603b3c1c75e7422a4937dc01299ea5
#
_entry.id   8f603b3c1c75e7422a4937dc01299ea5
#
_cell.length_a   1.000
_cell.length_b   1.000
_cell.length_c   1.000
_cell.angle_alpha   90.00
_cell.angle_beta   90.00
_cell.angle_gamma   90.00
#
_symmetry.space_group_name_H-M   'P 1'
#
loop_
_entity.id
_entity.type
_entity.pdbx_description
1 polymer ?
#
loop_
_entity_poly.entity_id
_entity_poly.type
_entity_poly.pdbx_seq_one_letter_code
_entity_poly.pdbx_strand_id
1 'polypeptide(L)'
;MARLKGIVMIIFGAMLWGATGPMMEWLLEERPIEVAPFIVLRLLIAGAVLLLILRSQGKRVGLIWRQKAWARQLVLFGIVGMLGVQFTFLKTIEESNAVIATLLQFLAPIFVIGFVTFSQRRWPPVYQLLGIAVTLAGLVLLLTNGSLSSLEVSKSALSWGVTLGFTFAFYTLYPARLMHEYGVIQTVAWAMVIGGTVLFITQPLAVFRMIPMLFDPTALVMLLLIIVFATAGFILLLGSTQFISPVETSILSSFEPLTAMVVSIFWFGQLLGQWQFAGTAIMLIGVVWLSVAGSKASKIEAEPPKTM
;
A
#
# COMPACT_ATOMS: atom_id res chain seq x y z
N MET A 1 -9.37 -13.11 -23.98
CA MET A 1 -10.38 -12.59 -23.05
C MET A 1 -9.88 -12.60 -21.59
N ALA A 2 -9.30 -13.69 -21.05
CA ALA A 2 -8.83 -13.74 -19.65
C ALA A 2 -7.77 -12.68 -19.32
N ARG A 3 -6.73 -12.50 -20.15
CA ARG A 3 -5.69 -11.50 -19.95
C ARG A 3 -6.25 -10.07 -19.92
N LEU A 4 -7.17 -9.73 -20.83
CA LEU A 4 -7.82 -8.41 -20.84
C LEU A 4 -8.59 -8.16 -19.54
N LYS A 5 -9.29 -9.19 -19.02
CA LYS A 5 -9.93 -9.13 -17.71
C LYS A 5 -8.94 -8.77 -16.60
N GLY A 6 -7.78 -9.43 -16.55
CA GLY A 6 -6.72 -9.13 -15.57
C GLY A 6 -6.20 -7.69 -15.69
N ILE A 7 -5.96 -7.20 -16.92
CA ILE A 7 -5.53 -5.82 -17.18
C ILE A 7 -6.57 -4.82 -16.69
N VAL A 8 -7.84 -5.03 -17.00
CA VAL A 8 -8.92 -4.15 -16.54
C VAL A 8 -9.02 -4.17 -15.01
N MET A 9 -8.95 -5.35 -14.39
CA MET A 9 -9.01 -5.48 -12.92
C MET A 9 -7.88 -4.70 -12.23
N ILE A 10 -6.63 -4.82 -12.69
CA ILE A 10 -5.50 -4.14 -12.04
C ILE A 10 -5.58 -2.63 -12.23
N ILE A 11 -5.92 -2.15 -13.44
CA ILE A 11 -6.05 -0.70 -13.69
C ILE A 11 -7.15 -0.11 -12.81
N PHE A 12 -8.36 -0.67 -12.80
CA PHE A 12 -9.44 -0.20 -11.95
C PHE A 12 -9.10 -0.33 -10.46
N GLY A 13 -8.46 -1.44 -10.06
CA GLY A 13 -8.01 -1.63 -8.68
C GLY A 13 -7.03 -0.57 -8.23
N ALA A 14 -6.02 -0.27 -9.05
CA ALA A 14 -5.03 0.77 -8.80
C ALA A 14 -5.66 2.18 -8.78
N MET A 15 -6.60 2.47 -9.71
CA MET A 15 -7.32 3.74 -9.73
C MET A 15 -8.20 3.93 -8.49
N LEU A 16 -8.95 2.91 -8.08
CA LEU A 16 -9.76 2.97 -6.86
C LEU A 16 -8.89 3.19 -5.63
N TRP A 17 -7.77 2.48 -5.54
CA TRP A 17 -6.84 2.65 -4.42
C TRP A 17 -6.19 4.03 -4.43
N GLY A 18 -5.67 4.48 -5.58
CA GLY A 18 -5.08 5.81 -5.74
C GLY A 18 -6.03 6.96 -5.40
N ALA A 19 -7.32 6.82 -5.72
CA ALA A 19 -8.33 7.80 -5.36
C ALA A 19 -8.57 7.90 -3.84
N THR A 20 -8.29 6.84 -3.06
CA THR A 20 -8.52 6.87 -1.61
C THR A 20 -7.55 7.79 -0.86
N GLY A 21 -6.33 8.01 -1.38
CA GLY A 21 -5.37 8.94 -0.78
C GLY A 21 -5.90 10.37 -0.68
N PRO A 22 -6.24 11.01 -1.80
CA PRO A 22 -6.86 12.35 -1.81
C PRO A 22 -8.16 12.43 -1.01
N MET A 23 -8.98 11.38 -1.02
CA MET A 23 -10.20 11.34 -0.19
C MET A 23 -9.87 11.36 1.31
N MET A 24 -8.80 10.67 1.73
CA MET A 24 -8.32 10.69 3.12
C MET A 24 -7.71 12.05 3.48
N GLU A 25 -6.92 12.64 2.58
CA GLU A 25 -6.36 13.99 2.72
C GLU A 25 -7.48 15.01 2.96
N TRP A 26 -8.49 15.03 2.08
CA TRP A 26 -9.64 15.90 2.23
C TRP A 26 -10.34 15.72 3.58
N LEU A 27 -10.50 14.48 4.01
CA LEU A 27 -11.18 14.17 5.27
C LEU A 27 -10.37 14.67 6.49
N LEU A 28 -9.04 14.60 6.43
CA LEU A 28 -8.14 15.09 7.49
C LEU A 28 -8.08 16.62 7.53
N GLU A 29 -8.16 17.30 6.38
CA GLU A 29 -8.09 18.77 6.29
C GLU A 29 -9.41 19.44 6.65
N GLU A 30 -10.53 18.95 6.14
CA GLU A 30 -11.85 19.59 6.26
C GLU A 30 -12.59 19.22 7.55
N ARG A 31 -12.13 18.22 8.28
CA ARG A 31 -12.80 17.73 9.48
C ARG A 31 -11.80 17.54 10.63
N PRO A 32 -12.24 17.72 11.88
CA PRO A 32 -11.38 17.50 13.05
C PRO A 32 -11.21 15.99 13.33
N ILE A 33 -10.62 15.28 12.37
CA ILE A 33 -10.42 13.83 12.41
C ILE A 33 -8.98 13.55 12.80
N GLU A 34 -8.80 12.74 13.83
CA GLU A 34 -7.51 12.21 14.17
C GLU A 34 -7.22 10.93 13.36
N VAL A 35 -5.98 10.74 12.93
CA VAL A 35 -5.53 9.60 12.12
C VAL A 35 -5.88 8.26 12.78
N ALA A 36 -5.63 8.09 14.08
CA ALA A 36 -5.82 6.81 14.75
C ALA A 36 -7.29 6.35 14.82
N PRO A 37 -8.27 7.18 15.27
CA PRO A 37 -9.68 6.81 15.26
C PRO A 37 -10.21 6.46 13.86
N PHE A 38 -9.79 7.20 12.85
CA PHE A 38 -10.16 6.94 11.46
C PHE A 38 -9.70 5.54 11.01
N ILE A 39 -8.43 5.19 11.28
CA ILE A 39 -7.89 3.86 10.95
C ILE A 39 -8.65 2.76 11.69
N VAL A 40 -8.98 2.96 12.98
CA VAL A 40 -9.74 1.98 13.77
C VAL A 40 -11.07 1.66 13.09
N LEU A 41 -11.87 2.69 12.80
CA LEU A 41 -13.17 2.50 12.15
C LEU A 41 -13.03 1.82 10.79
N ARG A 42 -12.11 2.29 9.96
CA ARG A 42 -11.86 1.74 8.64
C ARG A 42 -11.47 0.26 8.70
N LEU A 43 -10.49 -0.09 9.54
CA LEU A 43 -9.98 -1.45 9.62
C LEU A 43 -11.01 -2.41 10.24
N LEU A 44 -11.70 -2.01 11.30
CA LEU A 44 -12.69 -2.87 11.95
C LEU A 44 -13.90 -3.10 11.05
N ILE A 45 -14.43 -2.05 10.40
CA ILE A 45 -15.58 -2.19 9.49
C ILE A 45 -15.20 -3.05 8.28
N ALA A 46 -14.10 -2.74 7.58
CA ALA A 46 -13.67 -3.50 6.42
C ALA A 46 -13.37 -4.96 6.76
N GLY A 47 -12.61 -5.20 7.84
CA GLY A 47 -12.25 -6.53 8.29
C GLY A 47 -13.48 -7.37 8.69
N ALA A 48 -14.42 -6.78 9.45
CA ALA A 48 -15.66 -7.45 9.85
C ALA A 48 -16.53 -7.80 8.63
N VAL A 49 -16.72 -6.85 7.70
CA VAL A 49 -17.50 -7.09 6.47
C VAL A 49 -16.89 -8.22 5.65
N LEU A 50 -15.57 -8.22 5.44
CA LEU A 50 -14.90 -9.30 4.69
C LEU A 50 -15.05 -10.65 5.39
N LEU A 51 -14.92 -10.73 6.72
CA LEU A 51 -15.11 -11.98 7.47
C LEU A 51 -16.57 -12.46 7.38
N LEU A 52 -17.53 -11.56 7.45
CA LEU A 52 -18.95 -11.89 7.30
C LEU A 52 -19.25 -12.43 5.90
N ILE A 53 -18.72 -11.80 4.84
CA ILE A 53 -18.86 -12.28 3.46
C ILE A 53 -18.23 -13.68 3.31
N LEU A 54 -17.04 -13.92 3.83
CA LEU A 54 -16.42 -15.24 3.78
C LEU A 54 -17.24 -16.29 4.54
N ARG A 55 -17.78 -15.92 5.69
CA ARG A 55 -18.64 -16.81 6.49
C ARG A 55 -19.95 -17.14 5.78
N SER A 56 -20.59 -16.16 5.12
CA SER A 56 -21.81 -16.39 4.33
C SER A 56 -21.57 -17.31 3.12
N GLN A 57 -20.33 -17.34 2.60
CA GLN A 57 -19.89 -18.28 1.57
C GLN A 57 -19.53 -19.69 2.12
N GLY A 58 -19.79 -19.96 3.39
CA GLY A 58 -19.49 -21.25 4.04
C GLY A 58 -18.02 -21.47 4.41
N LYS A 59 -17.15 -20.45 4.30
CA LYS A 59 -15.73 -20.59 4.65
C LYS A 59 -15.51 -20.60 6.17
N ARG A 60 -14.63 -21.48 6.63
CA ARG A 60 -14.29 -21.61 8.06
C ARG A 60 -13.22 -20.60 8.45
N VAL A 61 -13.60 -19.32 8.60
CA VAL A 61 -12.68 -18.21 8.88
C VAL A 61 -11.84 -18.34 10.16
N GLY A 62 -12.28 -19.18 11.14
CA GLY A 62 -11.58 -19.38 12.41
C GLY A 62 -10.46 -20.43 12.38
N LEU A 63 -10.24 -21.17 11.29
CA LEU A 63 -9.24 -22.25 11.24
C LEU A 63 -7.81 -21.76 11.51
N ILE A 64 -7.48 -20.56 11.07
CA ILE A 64 -6.15 -19.95 11.24
C ILE A 64 -5.73 -19.84 12.72
N TRP A 65 -6.70 -19.69 13.63
CA TRP A 65 -6.46 -19.56 15.08
C TRP A 65 -6.18 -20.89 15.78
N ARG A 66 -6.45 -22.03 15.15
CA ARG A 66 -6.23 -23.36 15.75
C ARG A 66 -4.74 -23.71 15.86
N GLN A 67 -3.90 -23.16 15.00
CA GLN A 67 -2.47 -23.40 15.01
C GLN A 67 -1.71 -22.20 15.54
N LYS A 68 -1.07 -22.34 16.70
CA LYS A 68 -0.36 -21.24 17.39
C LYS A 68 0.68 -20.52 16.52
N ALA A 69 1.39 -21.26 15.63
CA ALA A 69 2.39 -20.68 14.73
C ALA A 69 1.75 -19.71 13.74
N TRP A 70 0.66 -20.11 13.07
CA TRP A 70 -0.07 -19.27 12.13
C TRP A 70 -0.76 -18.10 12.83
N ALA A 71 -1.34 -18.31 14.01
CA ALA A 71 -1.93 -17.24 14.80
C ALA A 71 -0.90 -16.16 15.17
N ARG A 72 0.31 -16.54 15.61
CA ARG A 72 1.40 -15.58 15.90
C ARG A 72 1.83 -14.82 14.65
N GLN A 73 2.00 -15.54 13.53
CA GLN A 73 2.37 -14.88 12.27
C GLN A 73 1.28 -13.90 11.81
N LEU A 74 0.00 -14.27 11.96
CA LEU A 74 -1.13 -13.42 11.63
C LEU A 74 -1.18 -12.16 12.51
N VAL A 75 -0.97 -12.32 13.83
CA VAL A 75 -0.95 -11.18 14.77
C VAL A 75 0.18 -10.22 14.42
N LEU A 76 1.40 -10.73 14.17
CA LEU A 76 2.53 -9.89 13.78
C LEU A 76 2.28 -9.20 12.44
N PHE A 77 1.69 -9.89 11.46
CA PHE A 77 1.27 -9.29 10.21
C PHE A 77 0.20 -8.21 10.39
N GLY A 78 -0.79 -8.45 11.27
CA GLY A 78 -1.84 -7.48 11.57
C GLY A 78 -1.31 -6.19 12.19
N ILE A 79 -0.31 -6.30 13.09
CA ILE A 79 0.26 -5.14 13.79
C ILE A 79 1.29 -4.42 12.92
N VAL A 80 2.34 -5.12 12.48
CA VAL A 80 3.47 -4.48 11.78
C VAL A 80 3.17 -4.26 10.30
N GLY A 81 2.51 -5.22 9.65
CA GLY A 81 2.15 -5.12 8.24
C GLY A 81 0.92 -4.25 8.03
N MET A 82 -0.26 -4.71 8.45
CA MET A 82 -1.52 -4.04 8.14
C MET A 82 -1.65 -2.69 8.84
N LEU A 83 -1.58 -2.66 10.17
CA LEU A 83 -1.69 -1.40 10.92
C LEU A 83 -0.49 -0.49 10.62
N GLY A 84 0.72 -1.03 10.54
CA GLY A 84 1.93 -0.26 10.22
C GLY A 84 1.78 0.50 8.91
N VAL A 85 1.40 -0.15 7.81
CA VAL A 85 1.18 0.51 6.51
C VAL A 85 0.10 1.58 6.60
N GLN A 86 -1.05 1.26 7.19
CA GLN A 86 -2.17 2.19 7.25
C GLN A 86 -1.85 3.43 8.08
N PHE A 87 -1.19 3.24 9.21
CA PHE A 87 -0.82 4.33 10.10
C PHE A 87 0.25 5.23 9.49
N THR A 88 1.32 4.63 8.95
CA THR A 88 2.41 5.41 8.34
C THR A 88 1.96 6.12 7.06
N PHE A 89 1.06 5.51 6.27
CA PHE A 89 0.49 6.16 5.09
C PHE A 89 -0.32 7.42 5.46
N LEU A 90 -1.25 7.32 6.41
CA LEU A 90 -2.03 8.47 6.85
C LEU A 90 -1.18 9.53 7.55
N LYS A 91 -0.18 9.14 8.34
CA LYS A 91 0.76 10.10 8.93
C LYS A 91 1.60 10.80 7.88
N THR A 92 1.94 10.12 6.79
CA THR A 92 2.63 10.77 5.66
C THR A 92 1.71 11.77 4.95
N ILE A 93 0.41 11.44 4.78
CA ILE A 93 -0.58 12.37 4.23
C ILE A 93 -0.73 13.60 5.13
N GLU A 94 -0.94 13.39 6.43
CA GLU A 94 -1.12 14.47 7.42
C GLU A 94 0.05 15.46 7.45
N GLU A 95 1.27 14.97 7.22
CA GLU A 95 2.51 15.76 7.23
C GLU A 95 2.92 16.30 5.86
N SER A 96 2.22 15.88 4.78
CA SER A 96 2.50 16.31 3.40
C SER A 96 1.22 16.37 2.56
N ASN A 97 1.00 15.36 1.74
CA ASN A 97 -0.21 15.16 0.93
C ASN A 97 -0.29 13.71 0.40
N ALA A 98 -1.41 13.36 -0.23
CA ALA A 98 -1.65 12.01 -0.75
C ALA A 98 -0.69 11.63 -1.88
N VAL A 99 -0.29 12.56 -2.74
CA VAL A 99 0.65 12.31 -3.84
C VAL A 99 2.01 11.90 -3.29
N ILE A 100 2.55 12.69 -2.35
CA ILE A 100 3.85 12.40 -1.72
C ILE A 100 3.79 11.08 -0.95
N ALA A 101 2.73 10.83 -0.18
CA ALA A 101 2.58 9.57 0.55
C ALA A 101 2.57 8.36 -0.39
N THR A 102 1.80 8.42 -1.48
CA THR A 102 1.72 7.34 -2.46
C THR A 102 3.06 7.11 -3.16
N LEU A 103 3.79 8.18 -3.51
CA LEU A 103 5.11 8.04 -4.14
C LEU A 103 6.16 7.48 -3.17
N LEU A 104 6.17 7.91 -1.90
CA LEU A 104 7.07 7.36 -0.88
C LEU A 104 6.79 5.88 -0.58
N GLN A 105 5.54 5.43 -0.71
CA GLN A 105 5.20 4.00 -0.63
C GLN A 105 5.94 3.18 -1.69
N PHE A 106 6.20 3.73 -2.88
CA PHE A 106 6.98 3.07 -3.94
C PHE A 106 8.49 2.95 -3.65
N LEU A 107 8.96 3.34 -2.46
CA LEU A 107 10.27 2.92 -1.94
C LEU A 107 10.30 1.45 -1.49
N ALA A 108 9.16 0.81 -1.30
CA ALA A 108 9.06 -0.58 -0.84
C ALA A 108 9.92 -1.57 -1.64
N PRO A 109 10.01 -1.54 -2.99
CA PRO A 109 10.90 -2.42 -3.73
C PRO A 109 12.37 -2.34 -3.31
N ILE A 110 12.84 -1.16 -2.89
CA ILE A 110 14.22 -0.97 -2.39
C ILE A 110 14.42 -1.76 -1.10
N PHE A 111 13.46 -1.67 -0.16
CA PHE A 111 13.50 -2.45 1.08
C PHE A 111 13.38 -3.95 0.84
N VAL A 112 12.55 -4.37 -0.14
CA VAL A 112 12.43 -5.78 -0.56
C VAL A 112 13.78 -6.30 -1.06
N ILE A 113 14.45 -5.57 -1.96
CA ILE A 113 15.76 -5.94 -2.49
C ILE A 113 16.80 -5.99 -1.36
N GLY A 114 16.80 -5.00 -0.47
CA GLY A 114 17.69 -4.98 0.71
C GLY A 114 17.48 -6.22 1.58
N PHE A 115 16.23 -6.58 1.88
CA PHE A 115 15.89 -7.76 2.67
C PHE A 115 16.36 -9.06 1.99
N VAL A 116 16.11 -9.23 0.70
CA VAL A 116 16.50 -10.43 -0.08
C VAL A 116 18.03 -10.53 -0.13
N THR A 117 18.72 -9.43 -0.39
CA THR A 117 20.19 -9.35 -0.40
C THR A 117 20.79 -9.80 0.94
N PHE A 118 20.27 -9.26 2.04
CA PHE A 118 20.72 -9.62 3.38
C PHE A 118 20.44 -11.09 3.72
N SER A 119 19.24 -11.57 3.39
CA SER A 119 18.79 -12.94 3.66
C SER A 119 19.62 -13.97 2.86
N GLN A 120 19.88 -13.70 1.58
CA GLN A 120 20.63 -14.59 0.71
C GLN A 120 22.14 -14.42 0.78
N ARG A 121 22.64 -13.36 1.47
CA ARG A 121 24.07 -13.00 1.55
C ARG A 121 24.73 -12.84 0.18
N ARG A 122 23.97 -12.36 -0.81
CA ARG A 122 24.45 -12.11 -2.18
C ARG A 122 24.19 -10.67 -2.54
N TRP A 123 25.16 -10.01 -3.17
CA TRP A 123 24.98 -8.65 -3.67
C TRP A 123 23.91 -8.59 -4.76
N PRO A 124 23.09 -7.54 -4.77
CA PRO A 124 22.11 -7.36 -5.84
C PRO A 124 22.84 -7.23 -7.19
N PRO A 125 22.29 -7.79 -8.25
CA PRO A 125 22.88 -7.61 -9.57
C PRO A 125 22.83 -6.15 -10.03
N VAL A 126 23.75 -5.75 -10.91
CA VAL A 126 23.95 -4.36 -11.33
C VAL A 126 22.64 -3.70 -11.82
N TYR A 127 21.79 -4.42 -12.53
CA TYR A 127 20.54 -3.89 -13.01
C TYR A 127 19.56 -3.47 -11.88
N GLN A 128 19.60 -4.16 -10.74
CA GLN A 128 18.83 -3.75 -9.55
C GLN A 128 19.43 -2.49 -8.92
N LEU A 129 20.75 -2.40 -8.83
CA LEU A 129 21.42 -1.20 -8.32
C LEU A 129 21.12 0.02 -9.18
N LEU A 130 21.12 -0.13 -10.51
CA LEU A 130 20.73 0.94 -11.43
C LEU A 130 19.27 1.36 -11.24
N GLY A 131 18.34 0.41 -11.09
CA GLY A 131 16.95 0.72 -10.82
C GLY A 131 16.75 1.46 -9.49
N ILE A 132 17.47 1.06 -8.43
CA ILE A 132 17.49 1.79 -7.14
C ILE A 132 18.01 3.21 -7.34
N ALA A 133 19.13 3.39 -8.03
CA ALA A 133 19.72 4.71 -8.29
C ALA A 133 18.75 5.63 -9.05
N VAL A 134 18.08 5.11 -10.09
CA VAL A 134 17.06 5.86 -10.86
C VAL A 134 15.87 6.23 -9.97
N THR A 135 15.37 5.30 -9.15
CA THR A 135 14.27 5.56 -8.22
C THR A 135 14.62 6.65 -7.20
N LEU A 136 15.82 6.58 -6.62
CA LEU A 136 16.30 7.57 -5.65
C LEU A 136 16.57 8.95 -6.31
N ALA A 137 17.10 8.98 -7.53
CA ALA A 137 17.26 10.23 -8.28
C ALA A 137 15.92 10.91 -8.55
N GLY A 138 14.90 10.14 -8.98
CA GLY A 138 13.54 10.63 -9.14
C GLY A 138 12.96 11.16 -7.83
N LEU A 139 13.18 10.44 -6.72
CA LEU A 139 12.74 10.86 -5.39
C LEU A 139 13.40 12.19 -4.96
N VAL A 140 14.70 12.36 -5.17
CA VAL A 140 15.39 13.62 -4.85
C VAL A 140 14.81 14.79 -5.63
N LEU A 141 14.57 14.64 -6.94
CA LEU A 141 13.91 15.68 -7.75
C LEU A 141 12.50 16.00 -7.26
N LEU A 142 11.73 14.98 -6.88
CA LEU A 142 10.39 15.16 -6.32
C LEU A 142 10.41 15.97 -5.02
N LEU A 143 11.30 15.62 -4.09
CA LEU A 143 11.36 16.23 -2.75
C LEU A 143 11.98 17.62 -2.74
N THR A 144 12.84 17.94 -3.71
CA THR A 144 13.58 19.21 -3.77
C THR A 144 13.01 20.19 -4.80
N ASN A 145 12.11 19.73 -5.67
CA ASN A 145 11.63 20.50 -6.82
C ASN A 145 12.78 21.17 -7.62
N GLY A 146 13.91 20.42 -7.74
CA GLY A 146 15.12 20.87 -8.45
C GLY A 146 16.03 21.82 -7.68
N SER A 147 15.69 22.22 -6.44
CA SER A 147 16.53 23.08 -5.60
C SER A 147 17.11 22.29 -4.44
N LEU A 148 18.41 21.97 -4.51
CA LEU A 148 19.09 21.22 -3.45
C LEU A 148 19.21 21.99 -2.11
N SER A 149 18.90 23.27 -2.09
CA SER A 149 18.98 24.11 -0.90
C SER A 149 17.72 24.08 -0.04
N SER A 150 16.59 23.57 -0.55
CA SER A 150 15.32 23.51 0.16
C SER A 150 14.62 22.19 -0.09
N LEU A 151 14.21 21.51 0.98
CA LEU A 151 13.28 20.40 0.89
C LEU A 151 11.85 20.97 0.90
N GLU A 152 11.07 20.67 -0.13
CA GLU A 152 9.65 21.02 -0.23
C GLU A 152 8.77 20.14 0.71
N VAL A 153 9.38 19.08 1.28
CA VAL A 153 8.72 18.13 2.16
C VAL A 153 9.37 18.19 3.53
N SER A 154 8.55 18.21 4.58
CA SER A 154 9.04 18.24 5.96
C SER A 154 9.87 17.00 6.32
N LYS A 155 10.81 17.15 7.26
CA LYS A 155 11.58 15.99 7.75
C LYS A 155 10.69 14.94 8.40
N SER A 156 9.58 15.36 9.01
CA SER A 156 8.56 14.48 9.57
C SER A 156 7.89 13.64 8.48
N ALA A 157 7.39 14.26 7.42
CA ALA A 157 6.79 13.58 6.28
C ALA A 157 7.76 12.58 5.63
N LEU A 158 9.04 12.96 5.46
CA LEU A 158 10.06 12.07 4.92
C LEU A 158 10.29 10.85 5.83
N SER A 159 10.37 11.04 7.15
CA SER A 159 10.56 9.93 8.09
C SER A 159 9.38 8.97 8.09
N TRP A 160 8.15 9.49 8.07
CA TRP A 160 6.94 8.66 7.95
C TRP A 160 6.88 7.94 6.60
N GLY A 161 7.24 8.60 5.51
CA GLY A 161 7.25 8.02 4.18
C GLY A 161 8.31 6.92 4.00
N VAL A 162 9.51 7.08 4.56
CA VAL A 162 10.52 6.01 4.58
C VAL A 162 10.04 4.82 5.40
N THR A 163 9.43 5.09 6.57
CA THR A 163 8.82 4.04 7.41
C THR A 163 7.67 3.35 6.69
N LEU A 164 6.87 4.09 5.92
CA LEU A 164 5.82 3.55 5.06
C LEU A 164 6.39 2.58 4.02
N GLY A 165 7.46 2.96 3.32
CA GLY A 165 8.14 2.07 2.37
C GLY A 165 8.60 0.76 3.03
N PHE A 166 9.15 0.83 4.23
CA PHE A 166 9.57 -0.34 5.01
C PHE A 166 8.36 -1.20 5.44
N THR A 167 7.33 -0.60 6.03
CA THR A 167 6.13 -1.34 6.47
C THR A 167 5.38 -1.96 5.30
N PHE A 168 5.36 -1.30 4.14
CA PHE A 168 4.76 -1.84 2.93
C PHE A 168 5.56 -3.02 2.36
N ALA A 169 6.90 -2.97 2.41
CA ALA A 169 7.74 -4.11 2.06
C ALA A 169 7.48 -5.31 2.98
N PHE A 170 7.39 -5.07 4.29
CA PHE A 170 7.01 -6.11 5.26
C PHE A 170 5.60 -6.66 4.98
N TYR A 171 4.63 -5.77 4.73
CA TYR A 171 3.26 -6.14 4.35
C TYR A 171 3.22 -7.07 3.14
N THR A 172 4.10 -6.85 2.18
CA THR A 172 4.12 -7.62 0.93
C THR A 172 4.80 -8.98 1.09
N LEU A 173 5.91 -9.04 1.83
CA LEU A 173 6.74 -10.24 1.94
C LEU A 173 6.27 -11.21 3.02
N TYR A 174 5.95 -10.66 4.20
CA TYR A 174 5.75 -11.48 5.40
C TYR A 174 4.55 -12.43 5.35
N PRO A 175 3.36 -12.04 4.81
CA PRO A 175 2.17 -12.87 4.85
C PRO A 175 2.09 -13.91 3.72
N ALA A 176 3.08 -14.02 2.84
CA ALA A 176 3.03 -14.87 1.65
C ALA A 176 2.61 -16.32 1.97
N ARG A 177 3.17 -16.92 3.02
CA ARG A 177 2.82 -18.28 3.46
C ARG A 177 1.40 -18.37 4.02
N LEU A 178 0.99 -17.37 4.83
CA LEU A 178 -0.38 -17.27 5.36
C LEU A 178 -1.41 -17.16 4.23
N MET A 179 -1.11 -16.32 3.24
CA MET A 179 -1.99 -16.10 2.09
C MET A 179 -2.11 -17.34 1.21
N HIS A 180 -1.02 -18.11 1.08
CA HIS A 180 -1.04 -19.37 0.36
C HIS A 180 -1.92 -20.43 1.07
N GLU A 181 -1.83 -20.53 2.39
CA GLU A 181 -2.53 -21.56 3.18
C GLU A 181 -4.01 -21.22 3.42
N TYR A 182 -4.30 -19.97 3.80
CA TYR A 182 -5.65 -19.55 4.23
C TYR A 182 -6.37 -18.65 3.22
N GLY A 183 -5.70 -18.31 2.14
CA GLY A 183 -6.19 -17.37 1.13
C GLY A 183 -5.98 -15.91 1.54
N VAL A 184 -5.87 -15.06 0.51
CA VAL A 184 -5.53 -13.64 0.67
C VAL A 184 -6.60 -12.88 1.44
N ILE A 185 -7.88 -13.02 1.04
CA ILE A 185 -8.98 -12.24 1.62
C ILE A 185 -9.14 -12.56 3.11
N GLN A 186 -9.03 -13.84 3.50
CA GLN A 186 -9.16 -14.24 4.91
C GLN A 186 -8.00 -13.70 5.76
N THR A 187 -6.76 -13.80 5.25
CA THR A 187 -5.57 -13.31 5.94
C THR A 187 -5.64 -11.81 6.17
N VAL A 188 -6.03 -11.04 5.14
CA VAL A 188 -6.16 -9.59 5.22
C VAL A 188 -7.32 -9.17 6.12
N ALA A 189 -8.47 -9.83 6.02
CA ALA A 189 -9.62 -9.52 6.86
C ALA A 189 -9.27 -9.66 8.37
N TRP A 190 -8.61 -10.75 8.76
CA TRP A 190 -8.14 -10.90 10.14
C TRP A 190 -7.04 -9.92 10.51
N ALA A 191 -6.11 -9.61 9.61
CA ALA A 191 -5.08 -8.61 9.86
C ALA A 191 -5.67 -7.22 10.09
N MET A 192 -6.72 -6.84 9.33
CA MET A 192 -7.47 -5.60 9.55
C MET A 192 -8.15 -5.59 10.93
N VAL A 193 -8.83 -6.66 11.32
CA VAL A 193 -9.47 -6.76 12.65
C VAL A 193 -8.42 -6.66 13.75
N ILE A 194 -7.28 -7.36 13.63
CA ILE A 194 -6.20 -7.31 14.62
C ILE A 194 -5.63 -5.89 14.73
N GLY A 195 -5.24 -5.30 13.59
CA GLY A 195 -4.66 -3.95 13.56
C GLY A 195 -5.62 -2.90 14.13
N GLY A 196 -6.89 -2.95 13.71
CA GLY A 196 -7.93 -2.07 14.22
C GLY A 196 -8.18 -2.24 15.73
N THR A 197 -8.22 -3.49 16.21
CA THR A 197 -8.41 -3.79 17.65
C THR A 197 -7.22 -3.31 18.49
N VAL A 198 -5.99 -3.56 18.05
CA VAL A 198 -4.78 -3.11 18.75
C VAL A 198 -4.76 -1.59 18.85
N LEU A 199 -5.05 -0.89 17.76
CA LEU A 199 -5.10 0.57 17.78
C LEU A 199 -6.25 1.10 18.63
N PHE A 200 -7.42 0.45 18.61
CA PHE A 200 -8.54 0.79 19.49
C PHE A 200 -8.18 0.70 20.98
N ILE A 201 -7.48 -0.38 21.38
CA ILE A 201 -7.06 -0.58 22.77
C ILE A 201 -6.07 0.50 23.23
N THR A 202 -5.20 0.99 22.32
CA THR A 202 -4.23 2.04 22.67
C THR A 202 -4.87 3.42 22.79
N GLN A 203 -5.98 3.69 22.09
CA GLN A 203 -6.62 5.02 22.04
C GLN A 203 -8.16 4.95 22.05
N PRO A 204 -8.79 4.27 23.03
CA PRO A 204 -10.24 4.08 23.03
C PRO A 204 -11.00 5.41 23.12
N LEU A 205 -10.53 6.35 23.95
CA LEU A 205 -11.20 7.64 24.13
C LEU A 205 -11.21 8.48 22.86
N ALA A 206 -10.16 8.43 22.03
CA ALA A 206 -10.10 9.15 20.76
C ALA A 206 -11.18 8.61 19.79
N VAL A 207 -11.38 7.28 19.75
CA VAL A 207 -12.44 6.67 18.91
C VAL A 207 -13.82 7.11 19.37
N PHE A 208 -14.10 7.16 20.68
CA PHE A 208 -15.39 7.62 21.20
C PHE A 208 -15.64 9.10 20.89
N ARG A 209 -14.62 9.95 20.90
CA ARG A 209 -14.74 11.37 20.49
C ARG A 209 -15.10 11.54 19.02
N MET A 210 -14.76 10.58 18.17
CA MET A 210 -15.06 10.62 16.74
C MET A 210 -16.51 10.21 16.42
N ILE A 211 -17.23 9.54 17.35
CA ILE A 211 -18.62 9.10 17.12
C ILE A 211 -19.54 10.23 16.64
N PRO A 212 -19.53 11.45 17.23
CA PRO A 212 -20.38 12.54 16.75
C PRO A 212 -20.19 12.88 15.27
N MET A 213 -18.98 12.71 14.74
CA MET A 213 -18.67 12.95 13.33
C MET A 213 -19.39 11.96 12.40
N LEU A 214 -19.69 10.75 12.86
CA LEU A 214 -20.46 9.77 12.07
C LEU A 214 -21.91 10.23 11.83
N PHE A 215 -22.39 11.25 12.53
CA PHE A 215 -23.67 11.91 12.28
C PHE A 215 -23.56 13.05 11.25
N ASP A 216 -22.34 13.46 10.84
CA ASP A 216 -22.14 14.31 9.66
C ASP A 216 -22.31 13.45 8.40
N PRO A 217 -23.36 13.68 7.59
CA PRO A 217 -23.61 12.86 6.41
C PRO A 217 -22.44 12.86 5.42
N THR A 218 -21.76 13.99 5.27
CA THR A 218 -20.62 14.12 4.33
C THR A 218 -19.43 13.29 4.79
N ALA A 219 -19.07 13.37 6.06
CA ALA A 219 -17.98 12.59 6.63
C ALA A 219 -18.27 11.08 6.61
N LEU A 220 -19.51 10.70 6.93
CA LEU A 220 -19.93 9.29 6.88
C LEU A 220 -19.88 8.74 5.45
N VAL A 221 -20.41 9.47 4.47
CA VAL A 221 -20.38 9.06 3.06
C VAL A 221 -18.94 8.92 2.60
N MET A 222 -18.07 9.88 2.93
CA MET A 222 -16.66 9.84 2.55
C MET A 222 -15.94 8.63 3.18
N LEU A 223 -16.16 8.38 4.48
CA LEU A 223 -15.61 7.19 5.15
C LEU A 223 -16.07 5.89 4.48
N LEU A 224 -17.35 5.77 4.17
CA LEU A 224 -17.88 4.58 3.49
C LEU A 224 -17.31 4.42 2.09
N LEU A 225 -17.17 5.49 1.32
CA LEU A 225 -16.55 5.47 -0.01
C LEU A 225 -15.08 5.03 0.08
N ILE A 226 -14.32 5.55 1.03
CA ILE A 226 -12.92 5.14 1.25
C ILE A 226 -12.84 3.63 1.58
N ILE A 227 -13.73 3.13 2.46
CA ILE A 227 -13.78 1.71 2.82
C ILE A 227 -14.08 0.86 1.58
N VAL A 228 -15.09 1.24 0.80
CA VAL A 228 -15.50 0.50 -0.40
C VAL A 228 -14.41 0.54 -1.46
N PHE A 229 -13.85 1.71 -1.77
CA PHE A 229 -12.83 1.86 -2.80
C PHE A 229 -11.55 1.14 -2.45
N ALA A 230 -11.07 1.28 -1.20
CA ALA A 230 -9.86 0.57 -0.76
C ALA A 230 -10.06 -0.95 -0.76
N THR A 231 -11.22 -1.44 -0.30
CA THR A 231 -11.52 -2.87 -0.27
C THR A 231 -11.70 -3.43 -1.68
N ALA A 232 -12.45 -2.74 -2.54
CA ALA A 232 -12.63 -3.14 -3.94
C ALA A 232 -11.30 -3.09 -4.71
N GLY A 233 -10.52 -2.02 -4.54
CA GLY A 233 -9.20 -1.87 -5.14
C GLY A 233 -8.28 -3.04 -4.79
N PHE A 234 -8.25 -3.42 -3.51
CA PHE A 234 -7.49 -4.56 -3.03
C PHE A 234 -7.93 -5.89 -3.67
N ILE A 235 -9.23 -6.18 -3.70
CA ILE A 235 -9.78 -7.40 -4.30
C ILE A 235 -9.47 -7.47 -5.79
N LEU A 236 -9.62 -6.35 -6.51
CA LEU A 236 -9.33 -6.26 -7.93
C LEU A 236 -7.85 -6.45 -8.23
N LEU A 237 -6.97 -5.80 -7.45
CA LEU A 237 -5.52 -5.92 -7.59
C LEU A 237 -5.07 -7.38 -7.42
N LEU A 238 -5.45 -8.00 -6.32
CA LEU A 238 -5.10 -9.40 -6.06
C LEU A 238 -5.78 -10.37 -7.03
N GLY A 239 -7.05 -10.13 -7.36
CA GLY A 239 -7.77 -10.93 -8.34
C GLY A 239 -7.13 -10.88 -9.73
N SER A 240 -6.48 -9.78 -10.10
CA SER A 240 -5.80 -9.62 -11.40
C SER A 240 -4.63 -10.60 -11.57
N THR A 241 -3.93 -10.93 -10.48
CA THR A 241 -2.75 -11.82 -10.50
C THR A 241 -3.09 -13.26 -10.95
N GLN A 242 -4.37 -13.62 -10.96
CA GLN A 242 -4.82 -14.90 -11.51
C GLN A 242 -4.85 -14.91 -13.06
N PHE A 243 -4.82 -13.74 -13.70
CA PHE A 243 -4.99 -13.59 -15.15
C PHE A 243 -3.78 -12.96 -15.84
N ILE A 244 -2.94 -12.22 -15.13
CA ILE A 244 -1.77 -11.53 -15.64
C ILE A 244 -0.55 -11.84 -14.78
N SER A 245 0.64 -11.62 -15.37
CA SER A 245 1.91 -11.88 -14.68
C SER A 245 2.16 -10.86 -13.56
N PRO A 246 2.97 -11.22 -12.53
CA PRO A 246 3.40 -10.26 -11.50
C PRO A 246 4.08 -9.01 -12.07
N VAL A 247 4.77 -9.14 -13.20
CA VAL A 247 5.41 -8.01 -13.91
C VAL A 247 4.37 -7.05 -14.45
N GLU A 248 3.36 -7.58 -15.17
CA GLU A 248 2.26 -6.77 -15.70
C GLU A 248 1.49 -6.09 -14.55
N THR A 249 1.25 -6.81 -13.45
CA THR A 249 0.61 -6.26 -12.23
C THR A 249 1.42 -5.09 -11.68
N SER A 250 2.73 -5.24 -11.54
CA SER A 250 3.61 -4.18 -11.00
C SER A 250 3.67 -2.95 -11.90
N ILE A 251 3.71 -3.13 -13.24
CA ILE A 251 3.69 -2.00 -14.17
C ILE A 251 2.35 -1.26 -14.10
N LEU A 252 1.26 -2.02 -14.12
CA LEU A 252 -0.08 -1.43 -14.15
C LEU A 252 -0.51 -0.86 -12.78
N SER A 253 0.11 -1.28 -11.67
CA SER A 253 -0.11 -0.63 -10.37
C SER A 253 0.39 0.82 -10.33
N SER A 254 1.22 1.25 -11.28
CA SER A 254 1.61 2.68 -11.42
C SER A 254 0.43 3.61 -11.75
N PHE A 255 -0.73 3.07 -12.11
CA PHE A 255 -1.97 3.87 -12.17
C PHE A 255 -2.41 4.41 -10.80
N GLU A 256 -1.96 3.80 -9.70
CA GLU A 256 -2.25 4.28 -8.34
C GLU A 256 -1.72 5.72 -8.11
N PRO A 257 -0.41 5.99 -8.20
CA PRO A 257 0.10 7.35 -8.00
C PRO A 257 -0.36 8.33 -9.08
N LEU A 258 -0.55 7.88 -10.31
CA LEU A 258 -1.10 8.71 -11.37
C LEU A 258 -2.53 9.15 -11.05
N THR A 259 -3.35 8.25 -10.51
CA THR A 259 -4.73 8.59 -10.11
C THR A 259 -4.72 9.50 -8.89
N ALA A 260 -3.90 9.24 -7.88
CA ALA A 260 -3.77 10.11 -6.73
C ALA A 260 -3.41 11.53 -7.16
N MET A 261 -2.43 11.68 -8.06
CA MET A 261 -2.01 12.97 -8.61
C MET A 261 -3.15 13.67 -9.37
N VAL A 262 -3.82 12.97 -10.29
CA VAL A 262 -4.93 13.52 -11.07
C VAL A 262 -6.07 13.97 -10.16
N VAL A 263 -6.47 13.14 -9.19
CA VAL A 263 -7.53 13.48 -8.25
C VAL A 263 -7.13 14.66 -7.38
N SER A 264 -5.88 14.73 -6.87
CA SER A 264 -5.40 15.86 -6.08
C SER A 264 -5.37 17.18 -6.86
N ILE A 265 -4.99 17.16 -8.14
CA ILE A 265 -5.04 18.34 -9.00
C ILE A 265 -6.47 18.87 -9.14
N PHE A 266 -7.44 17.98 -9.43
CA PHE A 266 -8.83 18.41 -9.64
C PHE A 266 -9.55 18.77 -8.33
N TRP A 267 -9.20 18.16 -7.22
CA TRP A 267 -9.89 18.35 -5.95
C TRP A 267 -9.31 19.47 -5.12
N PHE A 268 -7.97 19.56 -5.04
CA PHE A 268 -7.27 20.56 -4.22
C PHE A 268 -6.63 21.67 -5.03
N GLY A 269 -6.60 21.58 -6.37
CA GLY A 269 -5.84 22.51 -7.20
C GLY A 269 -4.32 22.40 -7.03
N GLN A 270 -3.84 21.30 -6.45
CA GLN A 270 -2.42 21.07 -6.20
C GLN A 270 -1.68 20.84 -7.52
N LEU A 271 -0.86 21.80 -7.92
CA LEU A 271 -0.02 21.67 -9.10
C LEU A 271 1.39 21.28 -8.68
N LEU A 272 1.86 20.17 -9.22
CA LEU A 272 3.27 19.78 -9.08
C LEU A 272 4.16 20.75 -9.86
N GLY A 273 5.27 21.12 -9.26
CA GLY A 273 6.32 21.85 -9.97
C GLY A 273 6.91 21.00 -11.12
N GLN A 274 7.54 21.64 -12.10
CA GLN A 274 8.11 20.95 -13.26
C GLN A 274 9.09 19.84 -12.86
N TRP A 275 9.94 20.11 -11.89
CA TRP A 275 10.91 19.14 -11.36
C TRP A 275 10.27 18.03 -10.54
N GLN A 276 9.20 18.32 -9.82
CA GLN A 276 8.41 17.31 -9.11
C GLN A 276 7.74 16.34 -10.09
N PHE A 277 7.19 16.88 -11.19
CA PHE A 277 6.62 16.04 -12.25
C PHE A 277 7.67 15.15 -12.92
N ALA A 278 8.83 15.72 -13.28
CA ALA A 278 9.95 14.96 -13.83
C ALA A 278 10.45 13.90 -12.85
N GLY A 279 10.60 14.25 -11.57
CA GLY A 279 11.00 13.35 -10.49
C GLY A 279 10.04 12.18 -10.33
N THR A 280 8.72 12.44 -10.36
CA THR A 280 7.68 11.41 -10.34
C THR A 280 7.83 10.44 -11.51
N ALA A 281 7.98 10.95 -12.73
CA ALA A 281 8.15 10.11 -13.92
C ALA A 281 9.42 9.24 -13.83
N ILE A 282 10.55 9.82 -13.42
CA ILE A 282 11.82 9.10 -13.25
C ILE A 282 11.69 8.03 -12.16
N MET A 283 11.09 8.37 -11.03
CA MET A 283 10.87 7.42 -9.92
C MET A 283 10.02 6.23 -10.36
N LEU A 284 8.91 6.46 -11.06
CA LEU A 284 8.04 5.40 -11.58
C LEU A 284 8.77 4.52 -12.61
N ILE A 285 9.58 5.10 -13.49
CA ILE A 285 10.42 4.34 -14.43
C ILE A 285 11.39 3.44 -13.66
N GLY A 286 12.04 3.94 -12.62
CA GLY A 286 12.94 3.16 -11.75
C GLY A 286 12.24 1.99 -11.08
N VAL A 287 11.05 2.20 -10.53
CA VAL A 287 10.23 1.15 -9.88
C VAL A 287 9.80 0.08 -10.89
N VAL A 288 9.31 0.49 -12.07
CA VAL A 288 8.95 -0.44 -13.15
C VAL A 288 10.16 -1.25 -13.60
N TRP A 289 11.32 -0.60 -13.76
CA TRP A 289 12.58 -1.27 -14.07
C TRP A 289 12.93 -2.35 -13.04
N LEU A 290 12.89 -2.02 -11.74
CA LEU A 290 13.15 -2.97 -10.65
C LEU A 290 12.21 -4.17 -10.71
N SER A 291 10.94 -3.94 -10.97
CA SER A 291 9.92 -4.99 -11.05
C SER A 291 10.16 -5.94 -12.22
N VAL A 292 10.45 -5.39 -13.41
CA VAL A 292 10.74 -6.17 -14.65
C VAL A 292 12.03 -6.97 -14.50
N ALA A 293 13.07 -6.34 -13.98
CA ALA A 293 14.38 -6.97 -13.83
C ALA A 293 14.36 -8.09 -12.80
N GLY A 294 13.65 -7.89 -11.65
CA GLY A 294 13.47 -8.93 -10.64
C GLY A 294 12.75 -10.17 -11.16
N SER A 295 11.73 -9.97 -11.98
CA SER A 295 10.98 -11.10 -12.58
C SER A 295 11.79 -11.92 -13.59
N LYS A 296 12.70 -11.29 -14.35
CA LYS A 296 13.59 -12.01 -15.28
C LYS A 296 14.60 -12.88 -14.52
N ALA A 297 15.17 -12.38 -13.42
CA ALA A 297 16.11 -13.12 -12.60
C ALA A 297 15.48 -14.38 -11.98
N SER A 298 14.28 -14.26 -11.46
CA SER A 298 13.56 -15.41 -10.86
C SER A 298 13.21 -16.51 -11.89
N LYS A 299 13.00 -16.15 -13.15
CA LYS A 299 12.77 -17.12 -14.24
C LYS A 299 14.04 -17.86 -14.63
N ILE A 300 15.19 -17.18 -14.66
CA ILE A 300 16.47 -17.79 -15.01
C ILE A 300 16.93 -18.80 -13.94
N GLU A 301 16.66 -18.49 -12.64
CA GLU A 301 16.96 -19.40 -11.55
C GLU A 301 16.02 -20.63 -11.46
N ALA A 302 14.82 -20.53 -12.03
CA ALA A 302 13.83 -21.62 -12.07
C ALA A 302 14.01 -22.56 -13.29
N GLU A 303 14.80 -22.20 -14.31
CA GLU A 303 15.14 -23.10 -15.41
C GLU A 303 16.19 -24.12 -14.94
N PRO A 304 15.92 -25.45 -15.03
CA PRO A 304 16.94 -26.44 -14.71
C PRO A 304 18.15 -26.28 -15.66
N PRO A 305 19.38 -26.55 -15.17
CA PRO A 305 20.57 -26.45 -16.01
C PRO A 305 20.36 -27.31 -17.26
N LYS A 306 20.49 -26.67 -18.43
CA LYS A 306 20.48 -27.41 -19.72
C LYS A 306 21.61 -28.43 -19.62
N THR A 307 21.24 -29.69 -19.44
CA THR A 307 22.18 -30.81 -19.53
C THR A 307 22.76 -30.80 -20.94
N MET A 308 24.07 -30.54 -21.03
CA MET A 308 24.86 -30.79 -22.22
C MET A 308 25.02 -32.28 -22.44
#